data_1d08c4144a6a85060dc9d2675ada2605
#
_entry.id   1d08c4144a6a85060dc9d2675ada2605
#
_cell.length_a   1.000
_cell.length_b   1.000
_cell.length_c   1.000
_cell.angle_alpha   90.00
_cell.angle_beta   90.00
_cell.angle_gamma   90.00
#
_symmetry.space_group_name_H-M   'P 1'
#
loop_
_entity.id
_entity.type
_entity.pdbx_description
1 polymer ?
#
loop_
_entity_poly.entity_id
_entity_poly.type
_entity_poly.pdbx_seq_one_letter_code
_entity_poly.pdbx_strand_id
1 'polypeptide(L)'
;RTPGFYLTCIASVLVCRIARRIYDRKQMQAHAYAVELVFPARTLSANAFVDTGNRLQNPYTKQPAILINYRLLKNLLSEQSYAQLEQYHKTGQFPYLQMNETGEITFFPIPYHTIGNRFSLMPAITIPKLVYTQSRTTFYAVTAGISREIFFENRYDVLLHEKLQPKKEEPT
;
A
#
# COMPACT_ATOMS: atom_id res chain seq x y z
N ARG A 1 40.31 -2.72 35.39
CA ARG A 1 39.57 -3.97 34.96
C ARG A 1 38.14 -3.68 34.54
N THR A 2 37.83 -2.89 33.56
CA THR A 2 36.41 -2.83 33.11
C THR A 2 36.14 -2.11 31.77
N PRO A 3 37.04 -1.32 31.14
CA PRO A 3 36.66 -0.66 29.88
C PRO A 3 36.50 -1.63 28.69
N GLY A 4 37.28 -2.70 28.66
CA GLY A 4 37.18 -3.68 27.55
C GLY A 4 35.86 -4.44 27.48
N PHE A 5 35.27 -4.78 28.63
CA PHE A 5 34.00 -5.49 28.70
C PHE A 5 32.83 -4.63 28.16
N TYR A 6 32.78 -3.35 28.52
CA TYR A 6 31.74 -2.45 28.00
C TYR A 6 31.89 -2.21 26.50
N LEU A 7 33.14 -2.11 26.03
CA LEU A 7 33.38 -1.93 24.57
C LEU A 7 32.93 -3.15 23.76
N THR A 8 33.17 -4.35 24.25
CA THR A 8 32.69 -5.59 23.59
C THR A 8 31.18 -5.70 23.61
N CYS A 9 30.51 -5.33 24.69
CA CYS A 9 29.05 -5.32 24.76
C CYS A 9 28.43 -4.31 23.78
N ILE A 10 28.99 -3.11 23.69
CA ILE A 10 28.52 -2.08 22.76
C ILE A 10 28.73 -2.55 21.31
N ALA A 11 29.89 -3.11 20.98
CA ALA A 11 30.18 -3.67 19.65
C ALA A 11 29.20 -4.79 19.28
N SER A 12 28.90 -5.70 20.21
CA SER A 12 27.96 -6.79 19.98
C SER A 12 26.56 -6.29 19.70
N VAL A 13 26.08 -5.30 20.46
CA VAL A 13 24.76 -4.67 20.22
C VAL A 13 24.72 -3.98 18.86
N LEU A 14 25.80 -3.31 18.49
CA LEU A 14 25.89 -2.62 17.20
C LEU A 14 25.84 -3.61 16.02
N VAL A 15 26.63 -4.69 16.12
CA VAL A 15 26.64 -5.78 15.12
C VAL A 15 25.27 -6.42 15.00
N CYS A 16 24.59 -6.76 16.10
CA CYS A 16 23.24 -7.31 16.09
C CYS A 16 22.24 -6.35 15.44
N ARG A 17 22.34 -5.05 15.72
CA ARG A 17 21.45 -4.03 15.07
C ARG A 17 21.70 -3.94 13.56
N ILE A 18 22.94 -3.97 13.14
CA ILE A 18 23.29 -3.95 11.70
C ILE A 18 22.83 -5.22 11.02
N ALA A 19 23.09 -6.39 11.59
CA ALA A 19 22.65 -7.68 11.05
C ALA A 19 21.12 -7.74 10.92
N ARG A 20 20.39 -7.30 11.94
CA ARG A 20 18.93 -7.22 11.91
C ARG A 20 18.43 -6.28 10.82
N ARG A 21 19.04 -5.10 10.66
CA ARG A 21 18.69 -4.17 9.56
C ARG A 21 18.93 -4.77 8.17
N ILE A 22 20.03 -5.52 7.99
CA ILE A 22 20.33 -6.19 6.71
C ILE A 22 19.32 -7.30 6.44
N TYR A 23 19.00 -8.10 7.46
CA TYR A 23 18.00 -9.17 7.36
C TYR A 23 16.62 -8.61 7.01
N ASP A 24 16.16 -7.58 7.72
CA ASP A 24 14.87 -6.93 7.48
C ASP A 24 14.80 -6.34 6.07
N ARG A 25 15.89 -5.73 5.57
CA ARG A 25 15.97 -5.21 4.20
C ARG A 25 15.85 -6.31 3.14
N LYS A 26 16.50 -7.45 3.33
CA LYS A 26 16.42 -8.59 2.40
C LYS A 26 15.03 -9.20 2.39
N GLN A 27 14.41 -9.38 3.55
CA GLN A 27 13.03 -9.85 3.68
C GLN A 27 12.05 -8.89 2.96
N MET A 28 12.21 -7.58 3.15
CA MET A 28 11.38 -6.58 2.49
C MET A 28 11.55 -6.60 0.97
N GLN A 29 12.76 -6.81 0.43
CA GLN A 29 12.99 -6.88 -1.01
C GLN A 29 12.33 -8.11 -1.65
N ALA A 30 12.23 -9.23 -0.95
CA ALA A 30 11.59 -10.44 -1.45
C ALA A 30 10.07 -10.32 -1.66
N HIS A 31 9.44 -9.29 -1.07
CA HIS A 31 8.01 -9.03 -1.14
C HIS A 31 7.67 -7.71 -1.85
N ALA A 32 8.67 -7.09 -2.49
CA ALA A 32 8.53 -5.86 -3.24
C ALA A 32 8.32 -6.13 -4.73
N TYR A 33 7.39 -5.40 -5.33
CA TYR A 33 7.03 -5.52 -6.74
C TYR A 33 6.87 -4.14 -7.36
N ALA A 34 7.27 -4.01 -8.63
CA ALA A 34 6.87 -2.89 -9.45
C ALA A 34 5.54 -3.22 -10.11
N VAL A 35 4.57 -2.34 -9.97
CA VAL A 35 3.22 -2.52 -10.51
C VAL A 35 2.77 -1.30 -11.29
N GLU A 36 1.85 -1.52 -12.20
CA GLU A 36 1.14 -0.47 -12.94
C GLU A 36 -0.34 -0.53 -12.59
N LEU A 37 -0.88 0.62 -12.18
CA LEU A 37 -2.30 0.85 -11.98
C LEU A 37 -2.84 1.51 -13.24
N VAL A 38 -3.58 0.75 -14.05
CA VAL A 38 -4.02 1.19 -15.36
C VAL A 38 -5.47 1.69 -15.27
N PHE A 39 -5.64 2.97 -15.55
CA PHE A 39 -6.94 3.65 -15.70
C PHE A 39 -7.15 4.00 -17.17
N PRO A 40 -8.40 4.25 -17.62
CA PRO A 40 -8.67 4.57 -19.02
C PRO A 40 -7.83 5.73 -19.57
N ALA A 41 -7.72 6.82 -18.80
CA ALA A 41 -7.00 8.02 -19.22
C ALA A 41 -5.49 7.96 -18.92
N ARG A 42 -5.04 7.13 -17.97
CA ARG A 42 -3.66 7.18 -17.48
C ARG A 42 -3.23 5.89 -16.79
N THR A 43 -1.94 5.58 -16.90
CA THR A 43 -1.28 4.52 -16.14
C THR A 43 -0.38 5.14 -15.07
N LEU A 44 -0.45 4.63 -13.85
CA LEU A 44 0.42 5.01 -12.73
C LEU A 44 1.37 3.88 -12.42
N SER A 45 2.66 4.14 -12.46
CA SER A 45 3.68 3.22 -11.96
C SER A 45 3.83 3.38 -10.45
N ALA A 46 3.94 2.28 -9.73
CA ALA A 46 4.02 2.28 -8.27
C ALA A 46 4.92 1.16 -7.75
N ASN A 47 5.56 1.44 -6.61
CA ASN A 47 6.26 0.43 -5.84
C ASN A 47 5.26 -0.21 -4.86
N ALA A 48 5.14 -1.52 -4.93
CA ALA A 48 4.21 -2.29 -4.13
C ALA A 48 4.93 -3.24 -3.18
N PHE A 49 4.34 -3.45 -2.02
CA PHE A 49 4.80 -4.43 -1.04
C PHE A 49 3.65 -5.37 -0.68
N VAL A 50 3.95 -6.66 -0.58
CA VAL A 50 2.96 -7.64 -0.12
C VAL A 50 2.89 -7.63 1.39
N ASP A 51 1.77 -7.19 1.91
CA ASP A 51 1.47 -7.21 3.33
C ASP A 51 0.61 -8.44 3.66
N THR A 52 1.24 -9.44 4.28
CA THR A 52 0.56 -10.66 4.72
C THR A 52 -0.43 -10.41 5.86
N GLY A 53 -0.35 -9.26 6.52
CA GLY A 53 -1.31 -8.80 7.51
C GLY A 53 -2.54 -8.10 6.92
N ASN A 54 -2.51 -7.75 5.65
CA ASN A 54 -3.63 -7.08 4.98
C ASN A 54 -4.83 -8.05 4.87
N ARG A 55 -5.90 -7.77 5.61
CA ARG A 55 -7.17 -8.51 5.61
C ARG A 55 -8.30 -7.74 4.95
N LEU A 56 -7.98 -6.65 4.27
CA LEU A 56 -8.97 -5.78 3.65
C LEU A 56 -9.67 -6.50 2.50
N GLN A 57 -10.98 -6.37 2.46
CA GLN A 57 -11.83 -6.94 1.43
C GLN A 57 -12.88 -5.93 0.97
N ASN A 58 -13.28 -6.02 -0.26
CA ASN A 58 -14.45 -5.31 -0.74
C ASN A 58 -15.70 -5.84 0.00
N PRO A 59 -16.49 -5.00 0.66
CA PRO A 59 -17.63 -5.45 1.47
C PRO A 59 -18.73 -6.12 0.63
N TYR A 60 -18.81 -5.79 -0.65
CA TYR A 60 -19.84 -6.30 -1.56
C TYR A 60 -19.42 -7.57 -2.28
N THR A 61 -18.22 -7.58 -2.86
CA THR A 61 -17.73 -8.69 -3.68
C THR A 61 -16.95 -9.73 -2.89
N LYS A 62 -16.53 -9.41 -1.65
CA LYS A 62 -15.64 -10.22 -0.80
C LYS A 62 -14.27 -10.50 -1.42
N GLN A 63 -13.95 -9.84 -2.52
CA GLN A 63 -12.64 -9.93 -3.15
C GLN A 63 -11.57 -9.22 -2.30
N PRO A 64 -10.33 -9.69 -2.31
CA PRO A 64 -9.23 -9.03 -1.61
C PRO A 64 -9.03 -7.61 -2.15
N ALA A 65 -8.73 -6.69 -1.23
CA ALA A 65 -8.46 -5.30 -1.56
C ALA A 65 -7.02 -4.93 -1.22
N ILE A 66 -6.47 -3.99 -1.95
CA ILE A 66 -5.17 -3.40 -1.71
C ILE A 66 -5.32 -2.08 -0.96
N LEU A 67 -4.21 -1.58 -0.41
CA LEU A 67 -4.12 -0.22 0.10
C LEU A 67 -3.23 0.61 -0.81
N ILE A 68 -3.63 1.83 -1.09
CA ILE A 68 -2.82 2.77 -1.87
C ILE A 68 -2.57 4.05 -1.08
N ASN A 69 -1.41 4.65 -1.30
CA ASN A 69 -1.11 5.96 -0.80
C ASN A 69 -1.89 7.00 -1.63
N TYR A 70 -2.58 7.94 -0.96
CA TYR A 70 -3.37 8.97 -1.64
C TYR A 70 -2.55 9.82 -2.63
N ARG A 71 -1.23 9.93 -2.40
CA ARG A 71 -0.32 10.71 -3.27
C ARG A 71 -0.26 10.18 -4.71
N LEU A 72 -0.47 8.86 -4.91
CA LEU A 72 -0.56 8.28 -6.24
C LEU A 72 -1.66 8.90 -7.09
N LEU A 73 -2.73 9.37 -6.46
CA LEU A 73 -3.91 9.89 -7.14
C LEU A 73 -3.79 11.36 -7.55
N LYS A 74 -2.68 12.03 -7.20
CA LYS A 74 -2.48 13.47 -7.47
C LYS A 74 -2.76 13.87 -8.91
N ASN A 75 -2.29 13.05 -9.84
CA ASN A 75 -2.42 13.35 -11.26
C ASN A 75 -3.69 12.77 -11.93
N LEU A 76 -4.53 12.08 -11.15
CA LEU A 76 -5.78 11.50 -11.61
C LEU A 76 -7.00 12.27 -11.15
N LEU A 77 -6.87 13.03 -10.08
CA LEU A 77 -7.97 13.75 -9.45
C LEU A 77 -7.91 15.24 -9.76
N SER A 78 -9.06 15.90 -9.69
CA SER A 78 -9.11 17.35 -9.62
C SER A 78 -8.38 17.87 -8.38
N GLU A 79 -7.89 19.11 -8.43
CA GLU A 79 -7.22 19.73 -7.28
C GLU A 79 -8.09 19.72 -6.02
N GLN A 80 -9.41 19.95 -6.19
CA GLN A 80 -10.36 19.93 -5.10
C GLN A 80 -10.48 18.55 -4.45
N SER A 81 -10.62 17.49 -5.24
CA SER A 81 -10.71 16.12 -4.73
C SER A 81 -9.41 15.69 -4.07
N TYR A 82 -8.26 16.07 -4.63
CA TYR A 82 -6.97 15.79 -4.05
C TYR A 82 -6.76 16.52 -2.71
N ALA A 83 -7.15 17.79 -2.61
CA ALA A 83 -7.08 18.54 -1.35
C ALA A 83 -7.92 17.89 -0.24
N GLN A 84 -9.07 17.30 -0.57
CA GLN A 84 -9.87 16.56 0.40
C GLN A 84 -9.17 15.30 0.89
N LEU A 85 -8.42 14.58 0.03
CA LEU A 85 -7.59 13.44 0.46
C LEU A 85 -6.43 13.88 1.34
N GLU A 86 -5.81 15.02 1.06
CA GLU A 86 -4.79 15.59 1.94
C GLU A 86 -5.36 15.95 3.33
N GLN A 87 -6.55 16.53 3.36
CA GLN A 87 -7.23 16.81 4.62
C GLN A 87 -7.57 15.52 5.36
N TYR A 88 -8.09 14.51 4.66
CA TYR A 88 -8.35 13.19 5.25
C TYR A 88 -7.07 12.58 5.85
N HIS A 89 -5.94 12.66 5.16
CA HIS A 89 -4.65 12.23 5.68
C HIS A 89 -4.30 12.93 7.00
N LYS A 90 -4.50 14.25 7.08
CA LYS A 90 -4.14 15.05 8.26
C LYS A 90 -5.10 14.85 9.43
N THR A 91 -6.39 14.82 9.18
CA THR A 91 -7.44 14.90 10.23
C THR A 91 -8.14 13.58 10.51
N GLY A 92 -8.17 12.65 9.57
CA GLY A 92 -8.98 11.44 9.60
C GLY A 92 -10.46 11.65 9.30
N GLN A 93 -10.86 12.87 9.02
CA GLN A 93 -12.24 13.16 8.63
C GLN A 93 -12.50 12.58 7.24
N PHE A 94 -13.54 11.75 7.13
CA PHE A 94 -13.89 11.10 5.86
C PHE A 94 -14.16 12.16 4.78
N PRO A 95 -13.54 12.06 3.57
CA PRO A 95 -13.65 13.08 2.55
C PRO A 95 -14.96 12.96 1.78
N TYR A 96 -15.51 14.09 1.37
CA TYR A 96 -16.61 14.18 0.39
C TYR A 96 -16.03 14.17 -1.02
N LEU A 97 -15.62 13.01 -1.51
CA LEU A 97 -15.02 12.86 -2.83
C LEU A 97 -16.11 12.85 -3.89
N GLN A 98 -16.02 13.79 -4.80
CA GLN A 98 -16.84 13.80 -6.00
C GLN A 98 -16.21 12.90 -7.07
N MET A 99 -17.04 12.36 -7.95
CA MET A 99 -16.53 11.71 -9.17
C MET A 99 -15.70 12.73 -9.94
N ASN A 100 -14.60 12.29 -10.56
CA ASN A 100 -13.88 13.16 -11.46
C ASN A 100 -14.79 13.58 -12.63
N GLU A 101 -14.44 14.68 -13.31
CA GLU A 101 -15.27 15.24 -14.39
C GLU A 101 -15.53 14.24 -15.53
N THR A 102 -14.65 13.28 -15.74
CA THR A 102 -14.77 12.20 -16.73
C THR A 102 -15.62 11.04 -16.25
N GLY A 103 -15.99 10.98 -14.95
CA GLY A 103 -16.72 9.85 -14.37
C GLY A 103 -15.91 8.54 -14.27
N GLU A 104 -14.61 8.57 -14.56
CA GLU A 104 -13.77 7.39 -14.62
C GLU A 104 -13.43 6.79 -13.25
N ILE A 105 -13.44 7.61 -12.20
CA ILE A 105 -13.14 7.20 -10.83
C ILE A 105 -14.35 7.41 -9.94
N THR A 106 -14.88 6.31 -9.43
CA THR A 106 -15.96 6.34 -8.46
C THR A 106 -15.40 6.01 -7.08
N PHE A 107 -15.65 6.89 -6.11
CA PHE A 107 -15.28 6.68 -4.72
C PHE A 107 -16.42 6.01 -3.96
N PHE A 108 -16.06 5.08 -3.09
CA PHE A 108 -17.01 4.43 -2.19
C PHE A 108 -16.34 4.13 -0.84
N PRO A 109 -17.12 4.09 0.25
CA PRO A 109 -16.58 3.76 1.57
C PRO A 109 -16.39 2.25 1.72
N ILE A 110 -15.28 1.85 2.32
CA ILE A 110 -15.07 0.48 2.78
C ILE A 110 -14.80 0.47 4.28
N PRO A 111 -15.41 -0.47 5.03
CA PRO A 111 -15.14 -0.63 6.45
C PRO A 111 -13.75 -1.24 6.65
N TYR A 112 -13.05 -0.77 7.65
CA TYR A 112 -11.79 -1.36 8.10
C TYR A 112 -11.69 -1.34 9.62
N HIS A 113 -10.85 -2.21 10.15
CA HIS A 113 -10.63 -2.32 11.60
C HIS A 113 -9.21 -1.89 11.93
N THR A 114 -9.06 -1.10 12.97
CA THR A 114 -7.77 -0.75 13.57
C THR A 114 -7.72 -1.19 15.02
N ILE A 115 -6.51 -1.30 15.56
CA ILE A 115 -6.33 -1.52 16.99
C ILE A 115 -6.94 -0.32 17.73
N GLY A 116 -8.02 -0.58 18.49
CA GLY A 116 -8.72 0.44 19.27
C GLY A 116 -9.98 1.06 18.64
N ASN A 117 -10.24 0.82 17.35
CA ASN A 117 -11.48 1.26 16.71
C ASN A 117 -12.08 0.15 15.83
N ARG A 118 -13.26 -0.35 16.24
CA ARG A 118 -13.91 -1.49 15.56
C ARG A 118 -14.62 -1.12 14.27
N PHE A 119 -14.94 0.15 14.07
CA PHE A 119 -15.67 0.61 12.88
C PHE A 119 -15.08 1.92 12.39
N SER A 120 -14.21 1.82 11.42
CA SER A 120 -13.72 2.97 10.65
C SER A 120 -14.07 2.79 9.18
N LEU A 121 -14.30 3.90 8.50
CA LEU A 121 -14.50 3.92 7.06
C LEU A 121 -13.28 4.55 6.39
N MET A 122 -12.83 3.97 5.28
CA MET A 122 -11.84 4.59 4.41
C MET A 122 -12.43 4.77 3.01
N PRO A 123 -12.05 5.83 2.30
CA PRO A 123 -12.40 5.98 0.89
C PRO A 123 -11.68 4.90 0.07
N ALA A 124 -12.36 4.40 -0.92
CA ALA A 124 -11.83 3.39 -1.84
C ALA A 124 -12.24 3.71 -3.26
N ILE A 125 -11.48 3.16 -4.21
CA ILE A 125 -11.73 3.21 -5.64
C ILE A 125 -11.61 1.80 -6.22
N THR A 126 -12.13 1.61 -7.43
CA THR A 126 -11.84 0.43 -8.23
C THR A 126 -10.76 0.76 -9.24
N ILE A 127 -9.67 0.02 -9.22
CA ILE A 127 -8.62 0.07 -10.24
C ILE A 127 -9.03 -0.88 -11.35
N PRO A 128 -9.25 -0.42 -12.58
CA PRO A 128 -9.69 -1.29 -13.68
C PRO A 128 -8.72 -2.43 -13.95
N LYS A 129 -7.40 -2.15 -13.89
CA LYS A 129 -6.39 -3.15 -14.17
C LYS A 129 -5.11 -2.90 -13.36
N LEU A 130 -4.66 -3.91 -12.62
CA LEU A 130 -3.38 -3.94 -11.90
C LEU A 130 -2.43 -4.91 -12.63
N VAL A 131 -1.28 -4.43 -13.05
CA VAL A 131 -0.29 -5.21 -13.80
C VAL A 131 1.02 -5.29 -13.05
N TYR A 132 1.56 -6.47 -12.86
CA TYR A 132 2.92 -6.67 -12.37
C TYR A 132 3.92 -6.48 -13.52
N THR A 133 4.84 -5.54 -13.38
CA THR A 133 5.74 -5.14 -14.46
C THR A 133 6.64 -6.29 -14.91
N GLN A 134 7.12 -7.11 -13.99
CA GLN A 134 8.07 -8.20 -14.30
C GLN A 134 7.35 -9.44 -14.85
N SER A 135 6.34 -9.96 -14.15
CA SER A 135 5.65 -11.20 -14.51
C SER A 135 4.52 -11.01 -15.52
N ARG A 136 4.15 -9.76 -15.82
CA ARG A 136 2.98 -9.40 -16.64
C ARG A 136 1.66 -9.98 -16.12
N THR A 137 1.66 -10.53 -14.91
CA THR A 137 0.45 -10.97 -14.24
C THR A 137 -0.51 -9.80 -14.07
N THR A 138 -1.75 -10.02 -14.41
CA THR A 138 -2.77 -8.96 -14.43
C THR A 138 -3.96 -9.35 -13.58
N PHE A 139 -4.44 -8.41 -12.77
CA PHE A 139 -5.69 -8.49 -12.02
C PHE A 139 -6.62 -7.37 -12.49
N TYR A 140 -7.92 -7.68 -12.57
CA TYR A 140 -8.95 -6.74 -13.02
C TYR A 140 -9.89 -6.36 -11.90
N ALA A 141 -10.45 -5.15 -11.99
CA ALA A 141 -11.43 -4.60 -11.04
C ALA A 141 -10.98 -4.69 -9.58
N VAL A 142 -9.71 -4.33 -9.33
CA VAL A 142 -9.10 -4.43 -7.99
C VAL A 142 -9.59 -3.29 -7.12
N THR A 143 -10.17 -3.61 -5.97
CA THR A 143 -10.53 -2.61 -4.96
C THR A 143 -9.29 -2.09 -4.27
N ALA A 144 -9.15 -0.77 -4.21
CA ALA A 144 -8.06 -0.08 -3.54
C ALA A 144 -8.60 0.89 -2.48
N GLY A 145 -8.34 0.58 -1.22
CA GLY A 145 -8.58 1.50 -0.10
C GLY A 145 -7.50 2.59 -0.09
N ILE A 146 -7.91 3.84 0.13
CA ILE A 146 -6.99 4.98 0.19
C ILE A 146 -6.57 5.18 1.63
N SER A 147 -5.31 4.85 1.93
CA SER A 147 -4.77 4.92 3.28
C SER A 147 -4.45 6.36 3.69
N ARG A 148 -4.70 6.65 4.97
CA ARG A 148 -4.16 7.85 5.64
C ARG A 148 -2.67 7.75 5.87
N GLU A 149 -2.15 6.54 6.00
CA GLU A 149 -0.78 6.29 6.39
C GLU A 149 0.15 6.25 5.19
N ILE A 150 1.38 6.67 5.42
CA ILE A 150 2.47 6.55 4.47
C ILE A 150 3.19 5.23 4.75
N PHE A 151 3.37 4.41 3.72
CA PHE A 151 3.93 3.09 3.89
C PHE A 151 5.47 3.13 3.93
N PHE A 152 6.04 2.58 5.01
CA PHE A 152 7.48 2.35 5.15
C PHE A 152 8.34 3.57 4.77
N GLU A 153 8.06 4.73 5.35
CA GLU A 153 8.80 5.98 5.08
C GLU A 153 8.83 6.37 3.58
N ASN A 154 7.72 6.23 2.88
CA ASN A 154 7.57 6.47 1.42
C ASN A 154 8.32 5.49 0.50
N ARG A 155 8.69 4.31 0.95
CA ARG A 155 9.32 3.32 0.07
C ARG A 155 8.32 2.64 -0.85
N TYR A 156 7.09 2.50 -0.41
CA TYR A 156 6.03 1.84 -1.15
C TYR A 156 4.80 2.73 -1.25
N ASP A 157 4.17 2.64 -2.39
CA ASP A 157 2.95 3.38 -2.72
C ASP A 157 1.71 2.51 -2.54
N VAL A 158 1.89 1.18 -2.59
CA VAL A 158 0.83 0.18 -2.59
C VAL A 158 1.17 -0.93 -1.61
N LEU A 159 0.19 -1.31 -0.77
CA LEU A 159 0.23 -2.55 0.00
C LEU A 159 -0.71 -3.57 -0.63
N LEU A 160 -0.13 -4.64 -1.14
CA LEU A 160 -0.84 -5.72 -1.81
C LEU A 160 -1.39 -6.72 -0.79
N HIS A 161 -2.53 -7.30 -1.10
CA HIS A 161 -3.04 -8.46 -0.39
C HIS A 161 -2.32 -9.73 -0.88
N GLU A 162 -2.01 -10.68 0.01
CA GLU A 162 -1.28 -11.92 -0.33
C GLU A 162 -1.91 -12.71 -1.49
N LYS A 163 -3.24 -12.71 -1.60
CA LYS A 163 -3.99 -13.40 -2.68
C LYS A 163 -3.86 -12.72 -4.04
N LEU A 164 -3.32 -11.52 -4.10
CA LEU A 164 -3.07 -10.79 -5.34
C LEU A 164 -1.60 -10.85 -5.76
N GLN A 165 -0.82 -11.77 -5.21
CA GLN A 165 0.55 -12.02 -5.67
C GLN A 165 0.56 -12.74 -7.02
N PRO A 166 1.55 -12.45 -7.87
CA PRO A 166 1.79 -13.29 -9.03
C PRO A 166 2.15 -14.71 -8.56
N LYS A 167 1.54 -15.72 -9.17
CA LYS A 167 1.96 -17.10 -8.90
C LYS A 167 3.43 -17.22 -9.24
N LYS A 168 4.25 -17.74 -8.32
CA LYS A 168 5.62 -18.14 -8.65
C LYS A 168 5.51 -19.23 -9.71
N GLU A 169 6.12 -19.00 -10.88
CA GLU A 169 6.34 -20.10 -11.81
C GLU A 169 7.26 -21.10 -11.10
N GLU A 170 6.76 -22.29 -10.84
CA GLU A 170 7.61 -23.39 -10.40
C GLU A 170 8.57 -23.68 -11.56
N PRO A 171 9.90 -23.72 -11.31
CA PRO A 171 10.85 -24.09 -12.33
C PRO A 171 10.57 -25.55 -12.74
N THR A 172 10.20 -25.72 -13.98
CA THR A 172 10.09 -27.04 -14.66
C THR A 172 11.45 -27.69 -14.76
#